data_f45b3da7d0e84f05dbf43c2786bb065a
#
_entry.id   f45b3da7d0e84f05dbf43c2786bb065a
#
_cell.length_a   1.000
_cell.length_b   1.000
_cell.length_c   1.000
_cell.angle_alpha   90.00
_cell.angle_beta   90.00
_cell.angle_gamma   90.00
#
_symmetry.space_group_name_H-M   'P 1'
#
loop_
_entity.id
_entity.type
_entity.pdbx_description
1 polymer ?
#
loop_
_entity_poly.entity_id
_entity_poly.type
_entity_poly.pdbx_seq_one_letter_code
_entity_poly.pdbx_strand_id
1 'polypeptide(L)'
;GEIRDRIAGGQAALPLAGTAVYMTSYPRLDASRIWEQHIDPRKWLYQTPEDILIKASNGASDFGNKFGQPLICGSLLTFEHEEDGRTYGYDKVIMQAGGVGFGNRQQAMKKTPGVGDKVVLLGGDNYRIGMGGGAVSSVDTGVYAGAIELNAVQRSNPEMQKRVCNAIRAMAESEVNPIVSIHDHGAG
;
A
#
# COMPACT_ATOMS: atom_id res chain seq x y z
N GLY A 1 4.26 0.24 -0.73
CA GLY A 1 3.61 0.18 -2.05
C GLY A 1 3.29 1.57 -2.56
N GLU A 2 2.48 2.29 -1.86
CA GLU A 2 1.98 3.62 -2.23
C GLU A 2 3.10 4.64 -2.58
N ILE A 3 4.20 4.65 -1.82
CA ILE A 3 5.36 5.51 -2.11
C ILE A 3 5.99 5.15 -3.46
N ARG A 4 6.11 3.86 -3.76
CA ARG A 4 6.65 3.40 -5.06
C ARG A 4 5.74 3.79 -6.21
N ASP A 5 4.43 3.63 -6.05
CA ASP A 5 3.46 3.99 -7.08
C ASP A 5 3.57 5.48 -7.44
N ARG A 6 3.78 6.34 -6.45
CA ARG A 6 3.99 7.77 -6.69
C ARG A 6 5.35 8.09 -7.33
N ILE A 7 6.43 7.44 -6.88
CA ILE A 7 7.75 7.60 -7.51
C ILE A 7 7.68 7.18 -8.99
N ALA A 8 6.92 6.13 -9.30
CA ALA A 8 6.76 5.58 -10.65
C ALA A 8 5.75 6.33 -11.52
N GLY A 9 5.32 7.52 -11.13
CA GLY A 9 4.44 8.38 -11.94
C GLY A 9 5.17 9.02 -13.12
N GLY A 10 4.66 8.83 -14.35
CA GLY A 10 5.25 9.44 -15.54
C GLY A 10 6.71 9.07 -15.79
N GLN A 11 7.57 10.07 -15.84
CA GLN A 11 9.04 9.93 -15.95
C GLN A 11 9.75 10.10 -14.59
N ALA A 12 9.07 10.18 -13.53
CA ALA A 12 9.30 10.20 -12.10
C ALA A 12 8.48 11.29 -11.41
N ALA A 13 8.07 11.03 -10.17
CA ALA A 13 7.45 12.01 -9.30
C ALA A 13 8.01 11.89 -7.88
N LEU A 14 7.84 12.93 -7.08
CA LEU A 14 8.39 13.01 -5.72
C LEU A 14 7.28 12.82 -4.69
N PRO A 15 7.31 11.77 -3.86
CA PRO A 15 6.38 11.62 -2.77
C PRO A 15 6.68 12.66 -1.67
N LEU A 16 5.66 13.38 -1.21
CA LEU A 16 5.78 14.42 -0.20
C LEU A 16 5.17 14.01 1.15
N ALA A 17 3.95 13.46 1.13
CA ALA A 17 3.25 13.07 2.34
C ALA A 17 2.31 11.89 2.06
N GLY A 18 2.08 11.05 3.07
CA GLY A 18 1.19 9.90 2.98
C GLY A 18 -0.13 10.10 3.71
N THR A 19 -1.12 9.33 3.32
CA THR A 19 -2.41 9.20 3.99
C THR A 19 -2.77 7.72 4.12
N ALA A 20 -3.58 7.37 5.13
CA ALA A 20 -4.06 6.01 5.29
C ALA A 20 -5.53 6.00 5.71
N VAL A 21 -6.31 5.10 5.12
CA VAL A 21 -7.69 4.81 5.53
C VAL A 21 -7.74 3.35 5.96
N TYR A 22 -8.30 3.12 7.15
CA TYR A 22 -8.46 1.79 7.72
C TYR A 22 -9.94 1.43 7.74
N MET A 23 -10.27 0.22 7.34
CA MET A 23 -11.64 -0.30 7.34
C MET A 23 -11.69 -1.62 8.08
N THR A 24 -12.53 -1.69 9.12
CA THR A 24 -12.71 -2.90 9.94
C THR A 24 -14.17 -3.07 10.33
N SER A 25 -14.52 -4.22 10.87
CA SER A 25 -15.74 -4.40 11.65
C SER A 25 -15.68 -3.55 12.93
N TYR A 26 -16.80 -3.43 13.63
CA TYR A 26 -16.90 -2.62 14.84
C TYR A 26 -15.93 -3.06 15.94
N PRO A 27 -15.08 -2.17 16.45
CA PRO A 27 -14.13 -2.50 17.52
C PRO A 27 -14.77 -2.57 18.91
N ARG A 28 -15.96 -2.03 19.11
CA ARG A 28 -16.74 -2.06 20.37
C ARG A 28 -15.98 -1.55 21.60
N LEU A 29 -15.21 -0.48 21.41
CA LEU A 29 -14.40 0.13 22.47
C LEU A 29 -15.18 1.07 23.37
N ASP A 30 -16.34 1.53 22.92
CA ASP A 30 -17.16 2.52 23.61
C ASP A 30 -18.61 2.03 23.73
N ALA A 31 -19.01 1.72 24.96
CA ALA A 31 -20.37 1.23 25.26
C ALA A 31 -21.47 2.26 24.93
N SER A 32 -21.16 3.54 24.79
CA SER A 32 -22.12 4.57 24.38
C SER A 32 -22.53 4.46 22.91
N ARG A 33 -21.75 3.74 22.10
CA ARG A 33 -22.04 3.47 20.70
C ARG A 33 -23.00 2.29 20.58
N ILE A 34 -24.26 2.55 20.84
CA ILE A 34 -25.31 1.52 20.89
C ILE A 34 -25.46 0.74 19.59
N TRP A 35 -25.18 1.38 18.44
CA TRP A 35 -25.23 0.71 17.12
C TRP A 35 -24.17 -0.39 16.96
N GLU A 36 -23.05 -0.33 17.68
CA GLU A 36 -22.03 -1.38 17.68
C GLU A 36 -22.44 -2.61 18.50
N GLN A 37 -23.52 -2.50 19.30
CA GLN A 37 -24.00 -3.56 20.18
C GLN A 37 -25.15 -4.38 19.59
N HIS A 38 -25.73 -3.97 18.46
CA HIS A 38 -26.88 -4.64 17.86
C HIS A 38 -26.55 -5.98 17.18
N ILE A 39 -25.29 -6.16 16.80
CA ILE A 39 -24.80 -7.36 16.12
C ILE A 39 -23.79 -8.02 17.04
N ASP A 40 -23.91 -9.34 17.22
CA ASP A 40 -22.97 -10.09 18.04
C ASP A 40 -21.54 -9.98 17.48
N PRO A 41 -20.52 -9.85 18.34
CA PRO A 41 -19.14 -9.83 17.93
C PRO A 41 -18.78 -11.08 17.13
N ARG A 42 -18.15 -10.89 15.98
CA ARG A 42 -17.71 -12.00 15.16
C ARG A 42 -16.56 -12.75 15.81
N LYS A 43 -16.50 -14.05 15.60
CA LYS A 43 -15.34 -14.85 15.99
C LYS A 43 -14.21 -14.60 14.98
N TRP A 44 -13.22 -13.84 15.40
CA TRP A 44 -12.04 -13.56 14.59
C TRP A 44 -11.07 -14.73 14.64
N LEU A 45 -10.54 -15.09 13.48
CA LEU A 45 -9.60 -16.22 13.38
C LEU A 45 -8.23 -15.90 13.96
N TYR A 46 -7.81 -14.63 13.91
CA TYR A 46 -6.44 -14.24 14.26
C TYR A 46 -6.36 -13.08 15.25
N GLN A 47 -7.10 -12.01 15.03
CA GLN A 47 -6.98 -10.78 15.81
C GLN A 47 -8.32 -10.05 15.89
N THR A 48 -8.50 -9.26 16.95
CA THR A 48 -9.64 -8.37 17.07
C THR A 48 -9.54 -7.17 16.13
N PRO A 49 -10.64 -6.49 15.80
CA PRO A 49 -10.59 -5.23 15.04
C PRO A 49 -9.67 -4.18 15.68
N GLU A 50 -9.67 -4.07 17.00
CA GLU A 50 -8.78 -3.18 17.76
C GLU A 50 -7.30 -3.51 17.52
N ASP A 51 -6.91 -4.76 17.71
CA ASP A 51 -5.53 -5.22 17.49
C ASP A 51 -5.05 -4.93 16.07
N ILE A 52 -5.93 -5.17 15.10
CA ILE A 52 -5.65 -4.92 13.68
C ILE A 52 -5.41 -3.43 13.45
N LEU A 53 -6.26 -2.56 13.97
CA LEU A 53 -6.15 -1.10 13.81
C LEU A 53 -4.87 -0.57 14.42
N ILE A 54 -4.51 -1.01 15.63
CA ILE A 54 -3.28 -0.63 16.29
C ILE A 54 -2.06 -1.05 15.46
N LYS A 55 -2.02 -2.30 15.00
CA LYS A 55 -0.89 -2.82 14.23
C LYS A 55 -0.78 -2.19 12.85
N ALA A 56 -1.88 -1.99 12.16
CA ALA A 56 -1.90 -1.35 10.85
C ALA A 56 -1.44 0.11 10.93
N SER A 57 -1.93 0.86 11.93
CA SER A 57 -1.53 2.25 12.16
C SER A 57 -0.05 2.35 12.52
N ASN A 58 0.43 1.49 13.42
CA ASN A 58 1.84 1.45 13.81
C ASN A 58 2.73 1.12 12.61
N GLY A 59 2.33 0.15 11.77
CA GLY A 59 3.09 -0.22 10.57
C GLY A 59 3.19 0.91 9.55
N ALA A 60 2.11 1.65 9.32
CA ALA A 60 2.09 2.79 8.42
C ALA A 60 2.99 3.93 8.92
N SER A 61 2.88 4.28 10.21
CA SER A 61 3.69 5.35 10.82
C SER A 61 5.17 4.99 10.87
N ASP A 62 5.49 3.77 11.28
CA ASP A 62 6.87 3.30 11.40
C ASP A 62 7.60 3.33 10.05
N PHE A 63 6.95 2.84 9.00
CA PHE A 63 7.53 2.90 7.66
C PHE A 63 7.71 4.33 7.18
N GLY A 64 6.71 5.18 7.34
CA GLY A 64 6.77 6.59 6.97
C GLY A 64 7.90 7.33 7.68
N ASN A 65 8.05 7.10 8.98
CA ASN A 65 9.12 7.67 9.79
C ASN A 65 10.50 7.22 9.33
N LYS A 66 10.68 5.93 9.07
CA LYS A 66 11.97 5.38 8.60
C LYS A 66 12.34 5.83 7.18
N PHE A 67 11.36 5.99 6.33
CA PHE A 67 11.56 6.54 4.99
C PHE A 67 11.78 8.06 5.00
N GLY A 68 11.25 8.75 5.98
CA GLY A 68 11.28 10.22 6.10
C GLY A 68 10.15 10.89 5.33
N GLN A 69 8.96 10.26 5.28
CA GLN A 69 7.74 10.83 4.73
C GLN A 69 6.67 10.90 5.82
N PRO A 70 6.11 12.08 6.11
CA PRO A 70 5.06 12.19 7.11
C PRO A 70 3.76 11.51 6.66
N LEU A 71 3.10 10.85 7.60
CA LEU A 71 1.71 10.44 7.47
C LEU A 71 0.85 11.59 8.00
N ILE A 72 0.21 12.34 7.10
CA ILE A 72 -0.41 13.64 7.45
C ILE A 72 -1.88 13.55 7.85
N CYS A 73 -2.58 12.53 7.41
CA CYS A 73 -3.95 12.27 7.82
C CYS A 73 -4.33 10.81 7.61
N GLY A 74 -5.42 10.42 8.23
CA GLY A 74 -6.03 9.12 8.07
C GLY A 74 -7.51 9.16 8.41
N SER A 75 -8.20 8.08 8.10
CA SER A 75 -9.60 7.87 8.45
C SER A 75 -9.80 6.44 8.91
N LEU A 76 -10.73 6.27 9.83
CA LEU A 76 -11.23 4.95 10.24
C LEU A 76 -12.68 4.84 9.82
N LEU A 77 -12.98 3.82 9.03
CA LEU A 77 -14.32 3.44 8.64
C LEU A 77 -14.66 2.09 9.23
N THR A 78 -15.79 1.98 9.90
CA THR A 78 -16.26 0.72 10.48
C THR A 78 -17.64 0.41 9.95
N PHE A 79 -17.91 -0.86 9.70
CA PHE A 79 -19.19 -1.28 9.15
C PHE A 79 -19.53 -2.71 9.54
N GLU A 80 -20.74 -2.88 10.06
CA GLU A 80 -21.44 -4.17 10.18
C GLU A 80 -22.92 -3.94 9.90
N HIS A 81 -23.57 -4.88 9.24
CA HIS A 81 -24.97 -4.81 8.88
C HIS A 81 -25.57 -6.21 8.79
N GLU A 82 -26.82 -6.35 9.23
CA GLU A 82 -27.61 -7.56 9.05
C GLU A 82 -28.77 -7.32 8.11
N GLU A 83 -28.91 -8.20 7.12
CA GLU A 83 -29.99 -8.17 6.15
C GLU A 83 -30.30 -9.61 5.69
N ASP A 84 -31.56 -9.98 5.65
CA ASP A 84 -32.04 -11.30 5.21
C ASP A 84 -31.32 -12.50 5.86
N GLY A 85 -31.04 -12.37 7.16
CA GLY A 85 -30.35 -13.42 7.94
C GLY A 85 -28.87 -13.58 7.61
N ARG A 86 -28.29 -12.59 6.95
CA ARG A 86 -26.83 -12.54 6.65
C ARG A 86 -26.23 -11.32 7.33
N THR A 87 -25.01 -11.50 7.84
CA THR A 87 -24.22 -10.42 8.42
C THR A 87 -23.14 -10.00 7.44
N TYR A 88 -23.07 -8.71 7.17
CA TYR A 88 -22.07 -8.07 6.30
C TYR A 88 -21.15 -7.20 7.16
N GLY A 89 -19.87 -7.11 6.79
CA GLY A 89 -18.92 -6.24 7.50
C GLY A 89 -17.55 -6.27 6.83
N TYR A 90 -16.67 -5.44 7.32
CA TYR A 90 -15.27 -5.48 6.90
C TYR A 90 -14.53 -6.58 7.67
N ASP A 91 -14.75 -7.84 7.33
CA ASP A 91 -14.14 -9.00 7.99
C ASP A 91 -12.67 -9.16 7.64
N LYS A 92 -12.30 -8.75 6.44
CA LYS A 92 -10.92 -8.63 6.02
C LYS A 92 -10.53 -7.15 6.12
N VAL A 93 -9.51 -6.85 6.91
CA VAL A 93 -9.01 -5.49 7.00
C VAL A 93 -8.67 -4.95 5.61
N ILE A 94 -9.25 -3.81 5.29
CA ILE A 94 -8.89 -3.06 4.12
C ILE A 94 -8.13 -1.82 4.58
N MET A 95 -6.94 -1.63 4.03
CA MET A 95 -6.16 -0.42 4.23
C MET A 95 -5.95 0.24 2.87
N GLN A 96 -6.43 1.46 2.74
CA GLN A 96 -6.17 2.28 1.56
C GLN A 96 -5.06 3.27 1.89
N ALA A 97 -3.93 3.10 1.23
CA ALA A 97 -2.83 4.04 1.32
C ALA A 97 -2.89 5.02 0.14
N GLY A 98 -2.68 6.27 0.44
CA GLY A 98 -2.66 7.35 -0.54
C GLY A 98 -1.61 8.40 -0.18
N GLY A 99 -1.58 9.49 -0.91
CA GLY A 99 -0.69 10.58 -0.55
C GLY A 99 -0.62 11.70 -1.56
N VAL A 100 0.20 12.66 -1.22
CA VAL A 100 0.49 13.84 -2.05
C VAL A 100 1.92 13.75 -2.56
N GLY A 101 2.11 14.06 -3.83
CA GLY A 101 3.40 14.13 -4.46
C GLY A 101 3.53 15.37 -5.34
N PHE A 102 4.74 15.62 -5.78
CA PHE A 102 5.06 16.66 -6.75
C PHE A 102 5.58 16.02 -8.04
N GLY A 103 5.11 16.50 -9.16
CA GLY A 103 5.59 16.10 -10.49
C GLY A 103 5.68 17.29 -11.44
N ASN A 104 6.63 17.22 -12.36
CA ASN A 104 6.71 18.17 -13.46
C ASN A 104 5.67 17.80 -14.54
N ARG A 105 4.84 18.77 -14.94
CA ARG A 105 3.83 18.55 -15.97
C ARG A 105 4.41 18.00 -17.28
N GLN A 106 5.61 18.42 -17.65
CA GLN A 106 6.29 17.93 -18.85
C GLN A 106 6.72 16.46 -18.75
N GLN A 107 6.83 15.95 -17.54
CA GLN A 107 7.24 14.58 -17.21
C GLN A 107 6.07 13.71 -16.73
N ALA A 108 4.84 14.21 -16.79
CA ALA A 108 3.67 13.52 -16.28
C ALA A 108 3.31 12.24 -17.06
N MET A 109 3.74 12.17 -18.31
CA MET A 109 3.48 11.01 -19.18
C MET A 109 4.76 10.20 -19.40
N LYS A 110 4.61 8.87 -19.33
CA LYS A 110 5.68 7.95 -19.72
C LYS A 110 5.93 8.07 -21.22
N LYS A 111 7.20 8.06 -21.60
CA LYS A 111 7.60 7.95 -23.01
C LYS A 111 7.81 6.49 -23.38
N THR A 112 7.87 6.20 -24.68
CA THR A 112 8.18 4.86 -25.18
C THR A 112 9.70 4.70 -25.27
N PRO A 113 10.29 3.70 -24.62
CA PRO A 113 11.71 3.39 -24.76
C PRO A 113 12.07 3.04 -26.21
N GLY A 114 13.23 3.49 -26.62
CA GLY A 114 13.78 3.24 -27.97
C GLY A 114 14.95 2.26 -27.95
N VAL A 115 15.40 1.90 -29.14
CA VAL A 115 16.61 1.07 -29.29
C VAL A 115 17.82 1.82 -28.76
N GLY A 116 18.56 1.18 -27.86
CA GLY A 116 19.73 1.77 -27.16
C GLY A 116 19.46 2.28 -25.75
N ASP A 117 18.19 2.43 -25.37
CA ASP A 117 17.84 2.75 -23.99
C ASP A 117 18.25 1.62 -23.03
N LYS A 118 18.55 1.98 -21.81
CA LYS A 118 18.96 1.03 -20.77
C LYS A 118 17.78 0.67 -19.88
N VAL A 119 17.59 -0.63 -19.64
CA VAL A 119 16.69 -1.11 -18.61
C VAL A 119 17.46 -1.19 -17.29
N VAL A 120 17.02 -0.44 -16.29
CA VAL A 120 17.66 -0.37 -14.97
C VAL A 120 16.69 -0.87 -13.91
N LEU A 121 17.09 -1.90 -13.17
CA LEU A 121 16.34 -2.42 -12.02
C LEU A 121 16.93 -1.82 -10.74
N LEU A 122 16.10 -1.14 -9.97
CA LEU A 122 16.47 -0.53 -8.68
C LEU A 122 15.68 -1.19 -7.56
N GLY A 123 16.35 -1.71 -6.55
CA GLY A 123 15.70 -2.32 -5.39
C GLY A 123 16.46 -3.51 -4.83
N GLY A 124 15.74 -4.28 -4.02
CA GLY A 124 16.23 -5.51 -3.39
C GLY A 124 15.68 -6.76 -4.06
N ASP A 125 15.59 -7.83 -3.27
CA ASP A 125 15.13 -9.13 -3.74
C ASP A 125 13.71 -9.11 -4.28
N ASN A 126 13.51 -9.76 -5.40
CA ASN A 126 12.21 -10.02 -6.00
C ASN A 126 11.84 -11.50 -5.86
N TYR A 127 10.56 -11.76 -5.64
CA TYR A 127 10.05 -13.12 -5.48
C TYR A 127 9.09 -13.45 -6.62
N ARG A 128 9.22 -14.64 -7.16
CA ARG A 128 8.36 -15.11 -8.24
C ARG A 128 6.98 -15.49 -7.69
N ILE A 129 5.96 -14.76 -8.11
CA ILE A 129 4.55 -15.05 -7.80
C ILE A 129 3.71 -15.33 -9.06
N GLY A 130 4.35 -15.33 -10.24
CA GLY A 130 3.71 -15.55 -11.54
C GLY A 130 3.08 -14.27 -12.13
N MET A 131 2.63 -14.36 -13.37
CA MET A 131 1.85 -13.29 -14.00
C MET A 131 0.52 -13.13 -13.27
N GLY A 132 0.09 -11.90 -13.07
CA GLY A 132 -1.12 -11.62 -12.30
C GLY A 132 -0.95 -11.79 -10.80
N GLY A 133 0.24 -11.58 -10.27
CA GLY A 133 0.56 -11.70 -8.84
C GLY A 133 -0.34 -10.87 -7.92
N GLY A 134 -0.93 -9.78 -8.41
CA GLY A 134 -1.97 -9.04 -7.71
C GLY A 134 -3.22 -9.87 -7.40
N ALA A 135 -3.50 -10.91 -8.17
CA ALA A 135 -4.62 -11.81 -7.90
C ALA A 135 -4.44 -12.60 -6.59
N VAL A 136 -3.20 -12.91 -6.19
CA VAL A 136 -2.91 -13.63 -4.94
C VAL A 136 -3.37 -12.83 -3.72
N SER A 137 -3.19 -11.52 -3.73
CA SER A 137 -3.63 -10.65 -2.64
C SER A 137 -5.14 -10.38 -2.64
N SER A 138 -5.83 -10.72 -3.73
CA SER A 138 -7.26 -10.45 -3.92
C SER A 138 -8.17 -11.65 -3.65
N VAL A 139 -7.61 -12.82 -3.33
CA VAL A 139 -8.37 -14.04 -2.99
C VAL A 139 -8.38 -14.27 -1.48
N ASP A 140 -9.25 -15.18 -1.04
CA ASP A 140 -9.28 -15.61 0.35
C ASP A 140 -7.98 -16.27 0.78
N THR A 141 -7.59 -16.03 2.03
CA THR A 141 -6.38 -16.63 2.62
C THR A 141 -6.51 -18.16 2.63
N GLY A 142 -5.48 -18.83 2.17
CA GLY A 142 -5.43 -20.29 2.11
C GLY A 142 -5.84 -20.89 0.76
N VAL A 143 -6.22 -20.08 -0.22
CA VAL A 143 -6.54 -20.54 -1.58
C VAL A 143 -5.27 -21.01 -2.31
N TYR A 144 -4.15 -20.36 -2.10
CA TYR A 144 -2.86 -20.73 -2.67
C TYR A 144 -1.94 -21.40 -1.64
N ALA A 145 -0.95 -22.12 -2.11
CA ALA A 145 0.08 -22.65 -1.23
C ALA A 145 0.76 -21.50 -0.43
N GLY A 146 0.98 -21.70 0.86
CA GLY A 146 1.50 -20.66 1.76
C GLY A 146 2.80 -20.01 1.28
N ALA A 147 3.64 -20.73 0.53
CA ALA A 147 4.85 -20.17 -0.07
C ALA A 147 4.54 -19.09 -1.13
N ILE A 148 3.48 -19.27 -1.91
CA ILE A 148 3.04 -18.30 -2.92
C ILE A 148 2.43 -17.08 -2.22
N GLU A 149 1.60 -17.29 -1.22
CA GLU A 149 1.00 -16.20 -0.43
C GLU A 149 2.08 -15.36 0.28
N LEU A 150 3.10 -16.01 0.86
CA LEU A 150 4.23 -15.31 1.47
C LEU A 150 5.07 -14.53 0.46
N ASN A 151 5.21 -15.02 -0.76
CA ASN A 151 5.92 -14.30 -1.82
C ASN A 151 5.16 -13.05 -2.30
N ALA A 152 3.83 -13.05 -2.20
CA ALA A 152 3.01 -11.87 -2.52
C ALA A 152 3.11 -10.77 -1.46
N VAL A 153 3.61 -11.06 -0.25
CA VAL A 153 3.84 -10.06 0.79
C VAL A 153 5.03 -9.18 0.42
N GLN A 154 4.78 -7.89 0.30
CA GLN A 154 5.84 -6.92 0.05
C GLN A 154 6.74 -6.77 1.28
N ARG A 155 8.06 -6.89 1.09
CA ARG A 155 9.04 -6.77 2.17
C ARG A 155 9.23 -5.31 2.56
N SER A 156 9.21 -5.05 3.87
CA SER A 156 9.51 -3.73 4.41
C SER A 156 11.02 -3.49 4.41
N ASN A 157 11.49 -2.64 3.52
CA ASN A 157 12.87 -2.17 3.50
C ASN A 157 12.92 -0.65 3.21
N PRO A 158 12.62 0.19 4.22
CA PRO A 158 12.53 1.63 4.03
C PRO A 158 13.86 2.27 3.65
N GLU A 159 14.99 1.73 4.10
CA GLU A 159 16.32 2.23 3.72
C GLU A 159 16.57 2.04 2.23
N MET A 160 16.36 0.82 1.71
CA MET A 160 16.52 0.53 0.28
C MET A 160 15.60 1.43 -0.55
N GLN A 161 14.33 1.55 -0.15
CA GLN A 161 13.37 2.38 -0.87
C GLN A 161 13.77 3.86 -0.83
N LYS A 162 14.34 4.35 0.27
CA LYS A 162 14.86 5.72 0.36
C LYS A 162 16.05 5.94 -0.55
N ARG A 163 16.97 5.00 -0.63
CA ARG A 163 18.10 5.06 -1.57
C ARG A 163 17.64 5.11 -3.02
N VAL A 164 16.70 4.26 -3.40
CA VAL A 164 16.07 4.27 -4.73
C VAL A 164 15.40 5.60 -5.02
N CYS A 165 14.61 6.12 -4.07
CA CYS A 165 13.95 7.42 -4.19
C CYS A 165 14.97 8.55 -4.41
N ASN A 166 16.06 8.57 -3.66
CA ASN A 166 17.11 9.59 -3.79
C ASN A 166 17.82 9.53 -5.17
N ALA A 167 18.09 8.32 -5.67
CA ALA A 167 18.67 8.14 -7.00
C ALA A 167 17.73 8.64 -8.11
N ILE A 168 16.45 8.28 -8.05
CA ILE A 168 15.43 8.73 -9.01
C ILE A 168 15.25 10.24 -8.92
N ARG A 169 15.20 10.79 -7.71
CA ARG A 169 15.06 12.23 -7.48
C ARG A 169 16.22 13.01 -8.11
N ALA A 170 17.44 12.56 -7.94
CA ALA A 170 18.61 13.21 -8.51
C ALA A 170 18.54 13.30 -10.05
N MET A 171 17.98 12.27 -10.69
CA MET A 171 17.75 12.27 -12.15
C MET A 171 16.58 13.16 -12.54
N ALA A 172 15.46 13.07 -11.82
CA ALA A 172 14.24 13.82 -12.14
C ALA A 172 14.39 15.34 -11.94
N GLU A 173 15.24 15.77 -11.00
CA GLU A 173 15.52 17.19 -10.70
C GLU A 173 16.71 17.74 -11.50
N SER A 174 17.38 16.94 -12.33
CA SER A 174 18.43 17.44 -13.24
C SER A 174 17.85 18.27 -14.39
N GLU A 175 18.66 19.11 -15.01
CA GLU A 175 18.23 19.91 -16.17
C GLU A 175 17.60 19.06 -17.27
N VAL A 176 18.16 17.87 -17.51
CA VAL A 176 17.64 16.89 -18.44
C VAL A 176 17.37 15.59 -17.69
N ASN A 177 16.10 15.29 -17.48
CA ASN A 177 15.72 14.02 -16.85
C ASN A 177 16.00 12.86 -17.83
N PRO A 178 16.94 11.95 -17.54
CA PRO A 178 17.27 10.83 -18.42
C PRO A 178 16.23 9.70 -18.38
N ILE A 179 15.27 9.76 -17.46
CA ILE A 179 14.25 8.72 -17.31
C ILE A 179 13.23 8.85 -18.43
N VAL A 180 13.15 7.84 -19.28
CA VAL A 180 12.17 7.74 -20.37
C VAL A 180 10.83 7.23 -19.84
N SER A 181 10.88 6.19 -19.02
CA SER A 181 9.71 5.56 -18.40
C SER A 181 10.13 4.89 -17.11
N ILE A 182 9.28 4.92 -16.11
CA ILE A 182 9.51 4.26 -14.83
C ILE A 182 8.27 3.47 -14.43
N HIS A 183 8.46 2.31 -13.84
CA HIS A 183 7.40 1.47 -13.32
C HIS A 183 7.85 0.81 -12.03
N ASP A 184 6.94 0.63 -11.08
CA ASP A 184 7.24 -0.12 -9.88
C ASP A 184 6.96 -1.61 -10.08
N HIS A 185 7.64 -2.43 -9.29
CA HIS A 185 7.36 -3.85 -9.18
C HIS A 185 6.49 -4.09 -7.94
N GLY A 186 5.21 -3.80 -8.02
CA GLY A 186 4.28 -4.02 -6.94
C GLY A 186 4.07 -5.51 -6.63
N ALA A 187 2.85 -5.99 -6.71
CA ALA A 187 2.51 -7.39 -6.55
C ALA A 187 2.41 -8.14 -7.91
N GLY A 188 3.22 -7.74 -8.85
CA GLY A 188 3.24 -8.40 -10.17
C GLY A 188 3.59 -7.52 -11.32
#